data_fc8bbbbfa3f51cbde07b92382ed3e378
#
_entry.id   fc8bbbbfa3f51cbde07b92382ed3e378
#
_cell.length_a   1.000
_cell.length_b   1.000
_cell.length_c   1.000
_cell.angle_alpha   90.00
_cell.angle_beta   90.00
_cell.angle_gamma   90.00
#
_symmetry.space_group_name_H-M   'P 1'
#
loop_
_entity.id
_entity.type
_entity.pdbx_description
1 polymer ?
#
loop_
_entity_poly.entity_id
_entity_poly.type
_entity_poly.pdbx_seq_one_letter_code
_entity_poly.pdbx_strand_id
1 'polypeptide(L)'
;MKEAVHIGRNPASRPDLQQLIREVALGDQDSFAAVYDAVAGSVLGVARAVLRDQAQSEEVAQEVLVEVWRTAPRYRPERGTVVNWILTLAHRRAVDRVRSVEAAAARDHKAALLDRTPEYDEVTEQVETRLEREQVRRCLRTLTEIQRQSVTLAYYRGLTYRQVAEALALPLGTVKTRLRDGLIRLRDCLGVSA
;
A
#
# COMPACT_ATOMS: atom_id res chain seq x y z
N MET A 1 19.01 40.76 -20.40
CA MET A 1 19.41 40.31 -19.05
C MET A 1 18.13 40.20 -18.21
N LYS A 2 17.59 39.01 -18.04
CA LYS A 2 16.48 38.73 -17.11
C LYS A 2 17.04 37.75 -16.07
N GLU A 3 17.26 38.26 -14.85
CA GLU A 3 17.65 37.43 -13.70
C GLU A 3 16.49 36.53 -13.33
N ALA A 4 16.76 35.22 -13.34
CA ALA A 4 15.88 34.20 -12.78
C ALA A 4 15.99 34.28 -11.25
N VAL A 5 14.93 34.73 -10.59
CA VAL A 5 14.80 34.66 -9.12
C VAL A 5 14.67 33.21 -8.73
N HIS A 6 15.77 32.67 -8.24
CA HIS A 6 15.82 31.35 -7.62
C HIS A 6 15.20 31.46 -6.22
N ILE A 7 13.90 31.15 -6.09
CA ILE A 7 13.21 31.08 -4.79
C ILE A 7 13.78 29.85 -4.06
N GLY A 8 14.68 30.12 -3.10
CA GLY A 8 15.30 29.11 -2.28
C GLY A 8 14.25 28.29 -1.50
N ARG A 9 14.14 27.00 -1.82
CA ARG A 9 13.39 26.05 -1.02
C ARG A 9 14.04 25.95 0.35
N ASN A 10 13.29 26.25 1.41
CA ASN A 10 13.70 26.04 2.79
C ASN A 10 13.79 24.51 3.05
N PRO A 11 14.97 23.96 3.43
CA PRO A 11 15.15 22.51 3.57
C PRO A 11 14.47 21.86 4.78
N ALA A 12 13.67 22.62 5.57
CA ALA A 12 13.09 22.14 6.84
C ALA A 12 11.57 21.92 6.80
N SER A 13 10.86 22.18 5.70
CA SER A 13 9.42 21.89 5.60
C SER A 13 9.19 20.64 4.76
N ARG A 14 8.44 19.66 5.32
CA ARG A 14 7.93 18.52 4.53
C ARG A 14 7.26 19.06 3.26
N PRO A 15 7.57 18.49 2.08
CA PRO A 15 6.96 18.97 0.84
C PRO A 15 5.43 18.84 0.93
N ASP A 16 4.71 19.88 0.55
CA ASP A 16 3.24 19.81 0.43
C ASP A 16 2.88 18.90 -0.74
N LEU A 17 2.68 17.62 -0.42
CA LEU A 17 2.32 16.60 -1.41
C LEU A 17 1.02 16.92 -2.15
N GLN A 18 0.09 17.69 -1.53
CA GLN A 18 -1.14 18.10 -2.21
C GLN A 18 -0.86 19.14 -3.29
N GLN A 19 0.07 20.05 -3.05
CA GLN A 19 0.51 20.99 -4.07
C GLN A 19 1.26 20.26 -5.18
N LEU A 20 2.24 19.41 -4.83
CA LEU A 20 3.02 18.65 -5.79
C LEU A 20 2.15 17.79 -6.71
N ILE A 21 1.15 17.09 -6.16
CA ILE A 21 0.28 16.24 -7.00
C ILE A 21 -0.61 17.06 -7.95
N ARG A 22 -0.95 18.31 -7.60
CA ARG A 22 -1.65 19.23 -8.52
C ARG A 22 -0.74 19.67 -9.67
N GLU A 23 0.52 19.93 -9.38
CA GLU A 23 1.54 20.28 -10.39
C GLU A 23 1.83 19.09 -11.31
N VAL A 24 1.95 17.88 -10.74
CA VAL A 24 2.03 16.62 -11.50
C VAL A 24 0.83 16.45 -12.44
N ALA A 25 -0.38 16.81 -11.99
CA ALA A 25 -1.58 16.76 -12.81
C ALA A 25 -1.54 17.71 -14.02
N LEU A 26 -0.68 18.74 -13.97
CA LEU A 26 -0.39 19.66 -15.06
C LEU A 26 0.83 19.24 -15.92
N GLY A 27 1.46 18.11 -15.60
CA GLY A 27 2.59 17.55 -16.32
C GLY A 27 3.97 18.00 -15.83
N ASP A 28 4.07 18.57 -14.62
CA ASP A 28 5.35 18.99 -14.05
C ASP A 28 6.19 17.79 -13.58
N GLN A 29 7.36 17.60 -14.22
CA GLN A 29 8.26 16.49 -13.96
C GLN A 29 9.06 16.66 -12.66
N ASP A 30 9.42 17.89 -12.29
CA ASP A 30 10.18 18.16 -11.08
C ASP A 30 9.31 17.90 -9.84
N SER A 31 8.04 18.29 -9.89
CA SER A 31 7.06 17.95 -8.85
C SER A 31 6.81 16.45 -8.77
N PHE A 32 6.84 15.73 -9.90
CA PHE A 32 6.75 14.27 -9.87
C PHE A 32 7.98 13.63 -9.23
N ALA A 33 9.19 14.11 -9.53
CA ALA A 33 10.40 13.62 -8.88
C ALA A 33 10.33 13.80 -7.36
N ALA A 34 9.82 14.94 -6.88
CA ALA A 34 9.63 15.19 -5.45
C ALA A 34 8.57 14.27 -4.82
N VAL A 35 7.46 13.97 -5.52
CA VAL A 35 6.46 12.98 -5.09
C VAL A 35 7.09 11.59 -5.05
N TYR A 36 7.85 11.21 -6.09
CA TYR A 36 8.55 9.93 -6.16
C TYR A 36 9.45 9.73 -4.94
N ASP A 37 10.33 10.69 -4.65
CA ASP A 37 11.26 10.61 -3.51
C ASP A 37 10.53 10.47 -2.17
N ALA A 38 9.38 11.12 -2.04
CA ALA A 38 8.58 11.07 -0.81
C ALA A 38 7.86 9.74 -0.59
N VAL A 39 7.51 8.98 -1.65
CA VAL A 39 6.60 7.83 -1.52
C VAL A 39 7.17 6.51 -2.03
N ALA A 40 8.27 6.49 -2.81
CA ALA A 40 8.77 5.28 -3.47
C ALA A 40 9.10 4.15 -2.48
N GLY A 41 9.75 4.47 -1.37
CA GLY A 41 10.05 3.51 -0.31
C GLY A 41 8.79 2.89 0.30
N SER A 42 7.77 3.71 0.58
CA SER A 42 6.51 3.25 1.14
C SER A 42 5.71 2.40 0.15
N VAL A 43 5.70 2.77 -1.13
CA VAL A 43 5.08 2.00 -2.22
C VAL A 43 5.72 0.63 -2.35
N LEU A 44 7.06 0.58 -2.40
CA LEU A 44 7.82 -0.67 -2.45
C LEU A 44 7.57 -1.51 -1.19
N GLY A 45 7.51 -0.88 -0.01
CA GLY A 45 7.20 -1.56 1.25
C GLY A 45 5.84 -2.24 1.24
N VAL A 46 4.80 -1.58 0.71
CA VAL A 46 3.46 -2.18 0.53
C VAL A 46 3.50 -3.33 -0.46
N ALA A 47 4.17 -3.17 -1.60
CA ALA A 47 4.29 -4.23 -2.60
C ALA A 47 4.99 -5.46 -2.02
N ARG A 48 6.11 -5.31 -1.31
CA ARG A 48 6.83 -6.40 -0.62
C ARG A 48 6.00 -7.11 0.43
N ALA A 49 5.22 -6.37 1.22
CA ALA A 49 4.37 -6.95 2.26
C ALA A 49 3.30 -7.90 1.67
N VAL A 50 2.83 -7.63 0.45
CA VAL A 50 1.79 -8.42 -0.23
C VAL A 50 2.40 -9.52 -1.09
N LEU A 51 3.37 -9.19 -1.96
CA LEU A 51 3.91 -10.10 -2.97
C LEU A 51 4.96 -11.07 -2.42
N ARG A 52 5.77 -10.62 -1.44
CA ARG A 52 6.86 -11.40 -0.85
C ARG A 52 7.90 -11.90 -1.88
N ASP A 53 7.98 -11.22 -3.00
CA ASP A 53 8.92 -11.44 -4.07
C ASP A 53 9.52 -10.08 -4.45
N GLN A 54 10.85 -9.98 -4.44
CA GLN A 54 11.52 -8.70 -4.62
C GLN A 54 11.32 -8.17 -6.04
N ALA A 55 11.55 -9.00 -7.05
CA ALA A 55 11.49 -8.59 -8.45
C ALA A 55 10.08 -8.13 -8.83
N GLN A 56 9.05 -8.89 -8.45
CA GLN A 56 7.66 -8.50 -8.67
C GLN A 56 7.27 -7.25 -7.88
N SER A 57 7.83 -7.07 -6.67
CA SER A 57 7.55 -5.86 -5.87
C SER A 57 8.12 -4.60 -6.49
N GLU A 58 9.32 -4.67 -7.05
CA GLU A 58 9.96 -3.56 -7.76
C GLU A 58 9.19 -3.23 -9.04
N GLU A 59 8.77 -4.23 -9.80
CA GLU A 59 7.95 -4.06 -11.00
C GLU A 59 6.61 -3.38 -10.66
N VAL A 60 5.90 -3.89 -9.66
CA VAL A 60 4.63 -3.30 -9.21
C VAL A 60 4.83 -1.89 -8.68
N ALA A 61 5.91 -1.61 -7.95
CA ALA A 61 6.19 -0.26 -7.48
C ALA A 61 6.39 0.73 -8.65
N GLN A 62 7.10 0.33 -9.69
CA GLN A 62 7.25 1.13 -10.91
C GLN A 62 5.92 1.36 -11.62
N GLU A 63 5.12 0.30 -11.80
CA GLU A 63 3.77 0.40 -12.39
C GLU A 63 2.89 1.40 -11.64
N VAL A 64 2.93 1.36 -10.30
CA VAL A 64 2.16 2.26 -9.44
C VAL A 64 2.59 3.71 -9.62
N LEU A 65 3.89 3.99 -9.67
CA LEU A 65 4.40 5.37 -9.85
C LEU A 65 4.04 5.91 -11.24
N VAL A 66 4.07 5.07 -12.28
CA VAL A 66 3.56 5.44 -13.61
C VAL A 66 2.04 5.69 -13.57
N GLU A 67 1.28 4.88 -12.81
CA GLU A 67 -0.17 5.10 -12.63
C GLU A 67 -0.45 6.41 -11.89
N VAL A 68 0.34 6.74 -10.86
CA VAL A 68 0.25 8.03 -10.14
C VAL A 68 0.42 9.20 -11.12
N TRP A 69 1.46 9.19 -11.95
CA TRP A 69 1.66 10.18 -13.00
C TRP A 69 0.42 10.34 -13.89
N ARG A 70 -0.10 9.23 -14.41
CA ARG A 70 -1.24 9.24 -15.35
C ARG A 70 -2.57 9.63 -14.69
N THR A 71 -2.74 9.36 -13.41
CA THR A 71 -4.01 9.53 -12.71
C THR A 71 -4.01 10.68 -11.70
N ALA A 72 -2.91 11.43 -11.58
CA ALA A 72 -2.82 12.64 -10.74
C ALA A 72 -4.03 13.60 -10.92
N PRO A 73 -4.55 13.84 -12.15
CA PRO A 73 -5.75 14.67 -12.32
C PRO A 73 -7.03 14.11 -11.66
N ARG A 74 -7.04 12.84 -11.31
CA ARG A 74 -8.19 12.17 -10.64
C ARG A 74 -8.10 12.17 -9.11
N TYR A 75 -6.98 12.62 -8.55
CA TYR A 75 -6.85 12.74 -7.11
C TYR A 75 -7.91 13.70 -6.54
N ARG A 76 -8.49 13.34 -5.39
CA ARG A 76 -9.52 14.13 -4.70
C ARG A 76 -9.15 14.26 -3.23
N PRO A 77 -8.78 15.46 -2.76
CA PRO A 77 -8.36 15.71 -1.37
C PRO A 77 -9.42 15.27 -0.33
N GLU A 78 -10.70 15.35 -0.71
CA GLU A 78 -11.83 15.00 0.15
C GLU A 78 -11.88 13.49 0.47
N ARG A 79 -11.16 12.67 -0.31
CA ARG A 79 -11.11 11.22 -0.15
C ARG A 79 -9.91 10.72 0.65
N GLY A 80 -9.06 11.64 1.11
CA GLY A 80 -7.89 11.32 1.91
C GLY A 80 -6.59 11.96 1.40
N THR A 81 -5.51 11.71 2.11
CA THR A 81 -4.19 12.27 1.79
C THR A 81 -3.62 11.68 0.51
N VAL A 82 -2.68 12.39 -0.14
CA VAL A 82 -1.93 11.91 -1.32
C VAL A 82 -1.25 10.58 -1.02
N VAL A 83 -0.62 10.45 0.14
CA VAL A 83 0.05 9.20 0.56
C VAL A 83 -0.95 8.06 0.62
N ASN A 84 -2.08 8.23 1.30
CA ASN A 84 -3.09 7.18 1.42
C ASN A 84 -3.66 6.77 0.05
N TRP A 85 -3.87 7.73 -0.85
CA TRP A 85 -4.31 7.45 -2.20
C TRP A 85 -3.28 6.61 -2.97
N ILE A 86 -1.98 6.98 -2.93
CA ILE A 86 -0.90 6.26 -3.61
C ILE A 86 -0.72 4.85 -3.00
N LEU A 87 -0.71 4.72 -1.67
CA LEU A 87 -0.57 3.42 -1.02
C LEU A 87 -1.78 2.50 -1.27
N THR A 88 -2.97 3.07 -1.48
CA THR A 88 -4.15 2.31 -1.90
C THR A 88 -3.97 1.76 -3.33
N LEU A 89 -3.39 2.55 -4.25
CA LEU A 89 -3.04 2.06 -5.59
C LEU A 89 -1.99 0.93 -5.50
N ALA A 90 -0.95 1.11 -4.69
CA ALA A 90 0.10 0.12 -4.50
C ALA A 90 -0.45 -1.22 -3.98
N HIS A 91 -1.26 -1.16 -2.93
CA HIS A 91 -1.90 -2.34 -2.37
C HIS A 91 -2.81 -3.05 -3.40
N ARG A 92 -3.64 -2.29 -4.10
CA ARG A 92 -4.53 -2.82 -5.14
C ARG A 92 -3.73 -3.53 -6.24
N ARG A 93 -2.67 -2.90 -6.76
CA ARG A 93 -1.83 -3.51 -7.80
C ARG A 93 -1.13 -4.77 -7.31
N ALA A 94 -0.60 -4.76 -6.09
CA ALA A 94 0.02 -5.94 -5.51
C ALA A 94 -0.98 -7.11 -5.34
N VAL A 95 -2.18 -6.83 -4.86
CA VAL A 95 -3.26 -7.85 -4.76
C VAL A 95 -3.69 -8.38 -6.13
N ASP A 96 -3.83 -7.50 -7.13
CA ASP A 96 -4.18 -7.90 -8.49
C ASP A 96 -3.08 -8.79 -9.10
N ARG A 97 -1.79 -8.51 -8.81
CA ARG A 97 -0.66 -9.34 -9.22
C ARG A 97 -0.72 -10.73 -8.55
N VAL A 98 -0.96 -10.82 -7.24
CA VAL A 98 -1.15 -12.12 -6.55
C VAL A 98 -2.24 -12.93 -7.20
N ARG A 99 -3.41 -12.33 -7.43
CA ARG A 99 -4.55 -13.02 -8.06
C ARG A 99 -4.25 -13.49 -9.48
N SER A 100 -3.50 -12.68 -10.25
CA SER A 100 -3.09 -13.05 -11.61
C SER A 100 -2.15 -14.25 -11.60
N VAL A 101 -1.17 -14.28 -10.70
CA VAL A 101 -0.23 -15.39 -10.53
C VAL A 101 -0.96 -16.66 -10.07
N GLU A 102 -1.85 -16.54 -9.07
CA GLU A 102 -2.67 -17.68 -8.61
C GLU A 102 -3.58 -18.21 -9.72
N ALA A 103 -4.20 -17.34 -10.52
CA ALA A 103 -5.04 -17.76 -11.64
C ALA A 103 -4.23 -18.40 -12.77
N ALA A 104 -3.00 -17.97 -13.00
CA ALA A 104 -2.07 -18.62 -13.94
C ALA A 104 -1.64 -19.99 -13.39
N ALA A 105 -1.20 -20.06 -12.14
CA ALA A 105 -0.82 -21.30 -11.48
C ALA A 105 -1.99 -22.32 -11.42
N ALA A 106 -3.21 -21.87 -11.15
CA ALA A 106 -4.39 -22.74 -11.16
C ALA A 106 -4.70 -23.33 -12.56
N ARG A 107 -4.33 -22.62 -13.62
CA ARG A 107 -4.41 -23.14 -15.00
C ARG A 107 -3.28 -24.13 -15.29
N ASP A 108 -2.09 -23.90 -14.75
CA ASP A 108 -0.91 -24.76 -14.93
C ASP A 108 -0.91 -25.93 -13.91
N HIS A 109 -1.58 -25.80 -12.75
CA HIS A 109 -1.67 -26.79 -11.67
C HIS A 109 -2.51 -28.04 -11.98
N LYS A 110 -2.91 -28.23 -13.22
CA LYS A 110 -3.11 -29.60 -13.67
C LYS A 110 -1.78 -30.38 -13.71
N ALA A 111 -0.66 -29.78 -13.42
CA ALA A 111 0.67 -30.37 -13.63
C ALA A 111 1.67 -30.40 -12.46
N ALA A 112 1.60 -29.65 -11.35
CA ALA A 112 2.54 -29.87 -10.23
C ALA A 112 2.25 -29.05 -8.96
N LEU A 113 2.14 -29.75 -7.84
CA LEU A 113 2.24 -29.24 -6.46
C LEU A 113 3.70 -28.98 -6.11
N LEU A 114 4.05 -27.79 -5.66
CA LEU A 114 5.19 -27.57 -4.77
C LEU A 114 5.06 -26.25 -3.96
N ASP A 115 5.26 -26.43 -2.67
CA ASP A 115 5.31 -25.53 -1.53
C ASP A 115 6.41 -24.46 -1.68
N ARG A 116 6.08 -23.18 -1.44
CA ARG A 116 7.07 -22.13 -1.26
C ARG A 116 6.66 -21.17 -0.15
N THR A 117 7.31 -21.31 0.98
CA THR A 117 7.36 -20.30 2.04
C THR A 117 8.63 -19.48 1.86
N PRO A 118 8.58 -18.20 1.48
CA PRO A 118 9.77 -17.36 1.43
C PRO A 118 10.00 -16.69 2.79
N GLU A 119 11.25 -16.72 3.24
CA GLU A 119 11.75 -15.96 4.38
C GLU A 119 11.76 -14.45 4.09
N TYR A 120 11.50 -13.68 5.15
CA TYR A 120 11.44 -12.21 5.14
C TYR A 120 12.84 -11.64 5.41
N ASP A 121 13.41 -10.90 4.45
CA ASP A 121 14.67 -10.20 4.62
C ASP A 121 14.43 -8.69 4.88
N GLU A 122 15.01 -8.18 5.97
CA GLU A 122 14.87 -6.79 6.41
C GLU A 122 15.89 -5.91 5.69
N VAL A 123 15.44 -5.07 4.76
CA VAL A 123 16.27 -4.03 4.14
C VAL A 123 16.13 -2.72 4.89
N THR A 124 17.26 -2.09 5.14
CA THR A 124 17.55 -0.85 5.86
C THR A 124 16.59 0.30 5.55
N GLU A 125 15.94 0.85 6.57
CA GLU A 125 14.87 1.83 6.44
C GLU A 125 15.10 3.06 7.32
N GLN A 126 14.71 4.23 6.82
CA GLN A 126 14.82 5.51 7.53
C GLN A 126 13.99 5.51 8.83
N VAL A 127 14.51 6.18 9.87
CA VAL A 127 14.00 6.14 11.26
C VAL A 127 12.50 6.51 11.41
N GLU A 128 11.98 7.41 10.58
CA GLU A 128 10.55 7.81 10.63
C GLU A 128 9.59 6.69 10.23
N THR A 129 9.94 5.92 9.20
CA THR A 129 9.15 4.77 8.73
C THR A 129 9.11 3.66 9.79
N ARG A 130 10.13 3.58 10.65
CA ARG A 130 10.20 2.60 11.74
C ARG A 130 9.19 2.91 12.84
N LEU A 131 9.01 4.18 13.21
CA LEU A 131 8.03 4.60 14.22
C LEU A 131 6.58 4.38 13.75
N GLU A 132 6.27 4.70 12.50
CA GLU A 132 4.96 4.46 11.90
C GLU A 132 4.63 2.96 11.83
N ARG A 133 5.60 2.12 11.47
CA ARG A 133 5.44 0.67 11.48
C ARG A 133 5.20 0.11 12.87
N GLU A 134 5.91 0.62 13.87
CA GLU A 134 5.74 0.19 15.26
C GLU A 134 4.36 0.59 15.80
N GLN A 135 3.85 1.75 15.41
CA GLN A 135 2.49 2.18 15.71
C GLN A 135 1.45 1.26 15.06
N VAL A 136 1.60 0.93 13.77
CA VAL A 136 0.71 -0.02 13.09
C VAL A 136 0.77 -1.41 13.74
N ARG A 137 1.97 -1.92 14.04
CA ARG A 137 2.14 -3.20 14.75
C ARG A 137 1.46 -3.19 16.13
N ARG A 138 1.55 -2.08 16.86
CA ARG A 138 0.87 -1.91 18.15
C ARG A 138 -0.65 -1.94 17.97
N CYS A 139 -1.18 -1.21 17.01
CA CYS A 139 -2.61 -1.19 16.72
C CYS A 139 -3.13 -2.56 16.25
N LEU A 140 -2.37 -3.30 15.46
CA LEU A 140 -2.72 -4.68 15.08
C LEU A 140 -2.80 -5.63 16.28
N ARG A 141 -2.01 -5.39 17.34
CA ARG A 141 -2.07 -6.17 18.59
C ARG A 141 -3.32 -5.90 19.43
N THR A 142 -4.01 -4.77 19.23
CA THR A 142 -5.29 -4.49 19.91
C THR A 142 -6.48 -5.23 19.31
N LEU A 143 -6.31 -5.81 18.13
CA LEU A 143 -7.35 -6.62 17.49
C LEU A 143 -7.49 -7.98 18.20
N THR A 144 -8.72 -8.51 18.21
CA THR A 144 -8.93 -9.92 18.55
C THR A 144 -8.24 -10.82 17.53
N GLU A 145 -7.92 -12.06 17.93
CA GLU A 145 -7.24 -13.01 17.04
C GLU A 145 -7.97 -13.16 15.69
N ILE A 146 -9.30 -13.38 15.73
CA ILE A 146 -10.11 -13.55 14.51
C ILE A 146 -10.12 -12.27 13.66
N GLN A 147 -10.16 -11.08 14.27
CA GLN A 147 -10.08 -9.81 13.53
C GLN A 147 -8.71 -9.68 12.87
N ARG A 148 -7.63 -9.95 13.59
CA ARG A 148 -6.27 -9.89 13.10
C ARG A 148 -6.05 -10.87 11.94
N GLN A 149 -6.47 -12.13 12.08
CA GLN A 149 -6.39 -13.14 11.02
C GLN A 149 -7.20 -12.71 9.79
N SER A 150 -8.44 -12.25 9.98
CA SER A 150 -9.28 -11.79 8.87
C SER A 150 -8.65 -10.62 8.12
N VAL A 151 -8.12 -9.62 8.83
CA VAL A 151 -7.42 -8.47 8.23
C VAL A 151 -6.14 -8.93 7.52
N THR A 152 -5.35 -9.81 8.13
CA THR A 152 -4.12 -10.31 7.53
C THR A 152 -4.39 -11.07 6.23
N LEU A 153 -5.36 -11.96 6.23
CA LEU A 153 -5.72 -12.74 5.04
C LEU A 153 -6.27 -11.85 3.92
N ALA A 154 -7.18 -10.92 4.26
CA ALA A 154 -7.77 -10.04 3.26
C ALA A 154 -6.77 -9.01 2.71
N TYR A 155 -5.96 -8.40 3.58
CA TYR A 155 -5.07 -7.30 3.20
C TYR A 155 -3.73 -7.81 2.66
N TYR A 156 -3.01 -8.68 3.40
CA TYR A 156 -1.67 -9.12 3.01
C TYR A 156 -1.63 -10.35 2.10
N ARG A 157 -2.69 -11.18 2.11
CA ARG A 157 -2.81 -12.33 1.21
C ARG A 157 -3.74 -12.07 0.02
N GLY A 158 -4.39 -10.91 -0.03
CA GLY A 158 -5.28 -10.52 -1.12
C GLY A 158 -6.54 -11.39 -1.26
N LEU A 159 -6.88 -12.20 -0.24
CA LEU A 159 -8.04 -13.08 -0.29
C LEU A 159 -9.35 -12.29 -0.32
N THR A 160 -10.29 -12.75 -1.13
CA THR A 160 -11.67 -12.25 -1.08
C THR A 160 -12.32 -12.63 0.24
N TYR A 161 -13.35 -11.92 0.66
CA TYR A 161 -14.09 -12.24 1.89
C TYR A 161 -14.64 -13.67 1.92
N ARG A 162 -14.96 -14.25 0.74
CA ARG A 162 -15.38 -15.65 0.62
C ARG A 162 -14.20 -16.59 0.90
N GLN A 163 -13.05 -16.36 0.28
CA GLN A 163 -11.83 -17.15 0.54
C GLN A 163 -11.37 -17.06 2.00
N VAL A 164 -11.47 -15.86 2.63
CA VAL A 164 -11.20 -15.71 4.07
C VAL A 164 -12.19 -16.54 4.90
N ALA A 165 -13.46 -16.56 4.53
CA ALA A 165 -14.48 -17.36 5.21
C ALA A 165 -14.19 -18.86 5.10
N GLU A 166 -13.79 -19.32 3.93
CA GLU A 166 -13.37 -20.71 3.69
C GLU A 166 -12.10 -21.04 4.48
N ALA A 167 -11.06 -20.20 4.41
CA ALA A 167 -9.79 -20.43 5.11
C ALA A 167 -9.90 -20.43 6.63
N LEU A 168 -10.84 -19.66 7.20
CA LEU A 168 -11.08 -19.61 8.65
C LEU A 168 -12.21 -20.54 9.10
N ALA A 169 -12.86 -21.26 8.18
CA ALA A 169 -14.05 -22.07 8.45
C ALA A 169 -15.16 -21.27 9.17
N LEU A 170 -15.40 -20.03 8.75
CA LEU A 170 -16.39 -19.12 9.34
C LEU A 170 -17.47 -18.70 8.32
N PRO A 171 -18.70 -18.40 8.78
CA PRO A 171 -19.72 -17.82 7.91
C PRO A 171 -19.25 -16.49 7.29
N LEU A 172 -19.56 -16.27 6.02
CA LEU A 172 -19.21 -15.04 5.29
C LEU A 172 -19.69 -13.76 5.99
N GLY A 173 -20.88 -13.78 6.60
CA GLY A 173 -21.40 -12.66 7.38
C GLY A 173 -20.52 -12.32 8.59
N THR A 174 -20.02 -13.35 9.29
CA THR A 174 -19.10 -13.20 10.42
C THR A 174 -17.78 -12.56 9.97
N VAL A 175 -17.20 -13.00 8.85
CA VAL A 175 -15.96 -12.42 8.31
C VAL A 175 -16.16 -10.95 7.96
N LYS A 176 -17.26 -10.59 7.26
CA LYS A 176 -17.56 -9.19 6.93
C LYS A 176 -17.66 -8.31 8.17
N THR A 177 -18.34 -8.76 9.20
CA THR A 177 -18.46 -8.01 10.46
C THR A 177 -17.10 -7.89 11.16
N ARG A 178 -16.33 -8.98 11.27
CA ARG A 178 -15.01 -8.96 11.91
C ARG A 178 -14.00 -8.06 11.20
N LEU A 179 -14.00 -8.08 9.88
CA LEU A 179 -13.18 -7.18 9.07
C LEU A 179 -13.56 -5.72 9.29
N ARG A 180 -14.85 -5.40 9.22
CA ARG A 180 -15.36 -4.04 9.46
C ARG A 180 -14.94 -3.53 10.84
N ASP A 181 -15.22 -4.30 11.88
CA ASP A 181 -14.92 -3.93 13.27
C ASP A 181 -13.41 -3.82 13.51
N GLY A 182 -12.62 -4.72 12.90
CA GLY A 182 -11.16 -4.67 12.95
C GLY A 182 -10.59 -3.42 12.29
N LEU A 183 -11.11 -3.04 11.12
CA LEU A 183 -10.68 -1.83 10.43
C LEU A 183 -11.09 -0.55 11.17
N ILE A 184 -12.26 -0.51 11.80
CA ILE A 184 -12.68 0.61 12.66
C ILE A 184 -11.71 0.75 13.83
N ARG A 185 -11.39 -0.33 14.56
CA ARG A 185 -10.43 -0.29 15.67
C ARG A 185 -9.03 0.15 15.23
N LEU A 186 -8.56 -0.33 14.08
CA LEU A 186 -7.28 0.10 13.52
C LEU A 186 -7.26 1.58 13.22
N ARG A 187 -8.30 2.09 12.55
CA ARG A 187 -8.46 3.51 12.25
C ARG A 187 -8.42 4.36 13.53
N ASP A 188 -9.20 3.98 14.53
CA ASP A 188 -9.31 4.72 15.79
C ASP A 188 -7.97 4.67 16.57
N CYS A 189 -7.27 3.54 16.57
CA CYS A 189 -5.95 3.41 17.18
C CYS A 189 -4.87 4.23 16.46
N LEU A 190 -4.94 4.32 15.14
CA LEU A 190 -3.98 5.08 14.32
C LEU A 190 -4.27 6.58 14.29
N GLY A 191 -5.40 7.03 14.87
CA GLY A 191 -5.79 8.44 14.88
C GLY A 191 -6.12 8.99 13.48
N VAL A 192 -6.50 8.12 12.53
CA VAL A 192 -6.87 8.54 11.18
C VAL A 192 -8.32 8.98 11.18
N SER A 193 -8.54 10.30 11.11
CA SER A 193 -9.88 10.87 10.93
C SER A 193 -10.42 10.54 9.54
N ALA A 194 -11.74 10.31 9.46
CA ALA A 194 -12.44 10.01 8.20
C ALA A 194 -12.59 11.26 7.35
#